data_cea59f1a4778277493691c5717da1364
#
_entry.id   cea59f1a4778277493691c5717da1364
#
_cell.length_a   1.000
_cell.length_b   1.000
_cell.length_c   1.000
_cell.angle_alpha   90.00
_cell.angle_beta   90.00
_cell.angle_gamma   90.00
#
_symmetry.space_group_name_H-M   'P 1'
#
loop_
_entity.id
_entity.type
_entity.pdbx_description
1 polymer ?
#
loop_
_entity_poly.entity_id
_entity_poly.type
_entity_poly.pdbx_seq_one_letter_code
_entity_poly.pdbx_strand_id
1 'polypeptide(L)'
;KSMRRELVEEVYELLEAIDDGDVKGIREELGDVLFQVVFHARLAEEVGAFTMQDVIADVSRKLIHRHPHVYGTVTVGSAEELLKNWDALKAEEKKERKSALDGIARDLPSLMRAYKLSERSSRRGFDWPDADCAYEKVKEEENELKEAILSKNKDHVEEELGDLFFALSVYARKLGLEPETALHRANVKYEKRFRKMEEILSEKNKKWENLSLDEMILLWKSVKREKI
;
A
#
# COMPACT_ATOMS: atom_id res chain seq x y z
N LYS A 1 -22.90 2.94 5.97
CA LYS A 1 -22.20 2.34 4.78
C LYS A 1 -21.79 3.37 3.74
N SER A 2 -22.53 4.48 3.57
CA SER A 2 -22.21 5.55 2.61
C SER A 2 -20.87 6.22 2.93
N MET A 3 -20.64 6.60 4.17
CA MET A 3 -19.43 7.31 4.65
C MET A 3 -18.10 6.51 4.59
N ARG A 4 -18.16 5.20 4.27
CA ARG A 4 -16.94 4.42 4.10
C ARG A 4 -16.19 4.79 2.81
N ARG A 5 -16.94 5.14 1.77
CA ARG A 5 -16.37 5.54 0.49
C ARG A 5 -15.64 6.86 0.64
N GLU A 6 -16.31 7.84 1.22
CA GLU A 6 -15.75 9.18 1.46
C GLU A 6 -14.47 9.10 2.31
N LEU A 7 -14.47 8.34 3.41
CA LEU A 7 -13.25 8.15 4.21
C LEU A 7 -12.06 7.60 3.39
N VAL A 8 -12.32 6.71 2.42
CA VAL A 8 -11.28 6.15 1.57
C VAL A 8 -10.81 7.19 0.54
N GLU A 9 -11.73 7.99 -0.02
CA GLU A 9 -11.43 9.07 -0.95
C GLU A 9 -10.52 10.11 -0.27
N GLU A 10 -10.89 10.65 0.90
CA GLU A 10 -10.08 11.61 1.65
C GLU A 10 -8.67 11.08 2.00
N VAL A 11 -8.57 9.78 2.32
CA VAL A 11 -7.25 9.16 2.56
C VAL A 11 -6.39 9.13 1.30
N TYR A 12 -6.97 8.86 0.12
CA TYR A 12 -6.21 8.86 -1.13
C TYR A 12 -5.85 10.27 -1.58
N GLU A 13 -6.72 11.26 -1.40
CA GLU A 13 -6.45 12.68 -1.68
C GLU A 13 -5.32 13.20 -0.78
N LEU A 14 -5.32 12.83 0.51
CA LEU A 14 -4.21 13.11 1.41
C LEU A 14 -2.89 12.47 0.93
N LEU A 15 -2.93 11.22 0.46
CA LEU A 15 -1.73 10.54 -0.06
C LEU A 15 -1.20 11.24 -1.32
N GLU A 16 -2.07 11.68 -2.23
CA GLU A 16 -1.69 12.43 -3.43
C GLU A 16 -1.04 13.77 -3.05
N ALA A 17 -1.66 14.53 -2.13
CA ALA A 17 -1.10 15.80 -1.65
C ALA A 17 0.28 15.62 -0.98
N ILE A 18 0.49 14.51 -0.24
CA ILE A 18 1.79 14.16 0.36
C ILE A 18 2.82 13.83 -0.72
N ASP A 19 2.46 13.04 -1.71
CA ASP A 19 3.38 12.62 -2.79
C ASP A 19 3.78 13.80 -3.69
N ASP A 20 2.87 14.74 -3.92
CA ASP A 20 3.13 15.97 -4.67
C ASP A 20 3.85 17.05 -3.83
N GLY A 21 3.95 16.89 -2.51
CA GLY A 21 4.54 17.87 -1.58
C GLY A 21 3.70 19.15 -1.46
N ASP A 22 2.39 19.06 -1.76
CA ASP A 22 1.46 20.18 -1.62
C ASP A 22 1.08 20.41 -0.15
N VAL A 23 1.82 21.29 0.50
CA VAL A 23 1.59 21.61 1.93
C VAL A 23 0.18 22.16 2.20
N LYS A 24 -0.44 22.86 1.23
CA LYS A 24 -1.81 23.36 1.39
C LYS A 24 -2.82 22.24 1.27
N GLY A 25 -2.68 21.39 0.26
CA GLY A 25 -3.49 20.19 0.09
C GLY A 25 -3.37 19.27 1.30
N ILE A 26 -2.16 18.96 1.76
CA ILE A 26 -1.96 18.14 2.98
C ILE A 26 -2.76 18.69 4.18
N ARG A 27 -2.78 20.00 4.37
CA ARG A 27 -3.53 20.62 5.49
C ARG A 27 -5.04 20.49 5.29
N GLU A 28 -5.52 20.64 4.07
CA GLU A 28 -6.93 20.51 3.69
C GLU A 28 -7.39 19.07 3.93
N GLU A 29 -6.72 18.12 3.31
CA GLU A 29 -7.07 16.70 3.38
C GLU A 29 -6.94 16.10 4.79
N LEU A 30 -5.97 16.57 5.59
CA LEU A 30 -5.91 16.22 7.02
C LEU A 30 -7.16 16.71 7.77
N GLY A 31 -7.74 17.85 7.39
CA GLY A 31 -8.99 18.35 7.94
C GLY A 31 -10.16 17.44 7.59
N ASP A 32 -10.23 16.99 6.34
CA ASP A 32 -11.32 16.15 5.85
C ASP A 32 -11.24 14.72 6.43
N VAL A 33 -10.05 14.14 6.53
CA VAL A 33 -9.84 12.88 7.29
C VAL A 33 -10.23 13.05 8.75
N LEU A 34 -9.87 14.17 9.40
CA LEU A 34 -10.26 14.44 10.79
C LEU A 34 -11.78 14.59 10.91
N PHE A 35 -12.43 15.26 9.96
CA PHE A 35 -13.88 15.37 9.90
C PHE A 35 -14.53 13.98 9.88
N GLN A 36 -14.05 13.07 9.05
CA GLN A 36 -14.53 11.69 8.98
C GLN A 36 -14.41 10.97 10.34
N VAL A 37 -13.30 11.15 11.03
CA VAL A 37 -13.08 10.57 12.37
C VAL A 37 -14.11 11.11 13.37
N VAL A 38 -14.30 12.44 13.44
CA VAL A 38 -15.25 13.09 14.34
C VAL A 38 -16.69 12.67 14.01
N PHE A 39 -17.03 12.63 12.73
CA PHE A 39 -18.36 12.24 12.26
C PHE A 39 -18.69 10.79 12.63
N HIS A 40 -17.77 9.86 12.41
CA HIS A 40 -17.96 8.46 12.81
C HIS A 40 -18.09 8.30 14.33
N ALA A 41 -17.32 9.05 15.12
CA ALA A 41 -17.44 9.04 16.57
C ALA A 41 -18.81 9.59 17.01
N ARG A 42 -19.32 10.64 16.36
CA ARG A 42 -20.65 11.18 16.64
C ARG A 42 -21.77 10.18 16.35
N LEU A 43 -21.70 9.49 15.21
CA LEU A 43 -22.67 8.43 14.89
C LEU A 43 -22.65 7.29 15.92
N ALA A 44 -21.48 6.94 16.44
CA ALA A 44 -21.35 5.91 17.48
C ALA A 44 -21.93 6.38 18.80
N GLU A 45 -21.75 7.65 19.18
CA GLU A 45 -22.32 8.26 20.36
C GLU A 45 -23.87 8.28 20.33
N GLU A 46 -24.46 8.57 19.17
CA GLU A 46 -25.92 8.59 18.98
C GLU A 46 -26.58 7.24 19.25
N VAL A 47 -25.85 6.14 19.03
CA VAL A 47 -26.32 4.79 19.36
C VAL A 47 -25.80 4.26 20.70
N GLY A 48 -25.11 5.11 21.47
CA GLY A 48 -24.59 4.77 22.79
C GLY A 48 -23.43 3.78 22.78
N ALA A 49 -22.70 3.67 21.67
CA ALA A 49 -21.62 2.70 21.54
C ALA A 49 -20.29 3.20 22.14
N PHE A 50 -19.83 4.38 21.75
CA PHE A 50 -18.65 5.06 22.30
C PHE A 50 -18.67 6.54 21.91
N THR A 51 -17.83 7.33 22.57
CA THR A 51 -17.69 8.78 22.36
C THR A 51 -16.34 9.11 21.70
N MET A 52 -16.18 10.35 21.23
CA MET A 52 -14.88 10.85 20.78
C MET A 52 -13.82 10.82 21.90
N GLN A 53 -14.22 11.02 23.15
CA GLN A 53 -13.33 10.92 24.30
C GLN A 53 -12.77 9.51 24.47
N ASP A 54 -13.59 8.47 24.24
CA ASP A 54 -13.14 7.08 24.28
C ASP A 54 -12.11 6.79 23.18
N VAL A 55 -12.34 7.31 21.98
CA VAL A 55 -11.37 7.19 20.87
C VAL A 55 -10.03 7.82 21.23
N ILE A 56 -10.05 9.05 21.78
CA ILE A 56 -8.84 9.76 22.20
C ILE A 56 -8.15 9.01 23.36
N ALA A 57 -8.90 8.54 24.35
CA ALA A 57 -8.35 7.80 25.47
C ALA A 57 -7.67 6.49 25.03
N ASP A 58 -8.29 5.76 24.11
CA ASP A 58 -7.76 4.50 23.58
C ASP A 58 -6.48 4.70 22.77
N VAL A 59 -6.43 5.70 21.89
CA VAL A 59 -5.21 5.97 21.12
C VAL A 59 -4.09 6.47 22.03
N SER A 60 -4.40 7.34 23.00
CA SER A 60 -3.43 7.85 23.96
C SER A 60 -2.85 6.73 24.82
N ARG A 61 -3.68 5.83 25.34
CA ARG A 61 -3.24 4.64 26.10
C ARG A 61 -2.30 3.76 25.27
N LYS A 62 -2.65 3.48 24.02
CA LYS A 62 -1.79 2.72 23.09
C LYS A 62 -0.45 3.40 22.85
N LEU A 63 -0.44 4.72 22.62
CA LEU A 63 0.78 5.47 22.38
C LEU A 63 1.69 5.47 23.62
N ILE A 64 1.15 5.75 24.80
CA ILE A 64 1.91 5.72 26.06
C ILE A 64 2.50 4.33 26.31
N HIS A 65 1.68 3.28 26.17
CA HIS A 65 2.11 1.90 26.39
C HIS A 65 3.22 1.45 25.40
N ARG A 66 3.14 1.86 24.14
CA ARG A 66 4.10 1.47 23.10
C ARG A 66 5.38 2.31 23.05
N HIS A 67 5.42 3.43 23.79
CA HIS A 67 6.58 4.31 23.84
C HIS A 67 7.12 4.48 25.28
N PRO A 68 7.47 3.37 25.95
CA PRO A 68 7.97 3.44 27.33
C PRO A 68 9.31 4.18 27.44
N HIS A 69 10.04 4.35 26.33
CA HIS A 69 11.24 5.16 26.23
C HIS A 69 10.95 6.68 26.21
N VAL A 70 9.71 7.09 25.90
CA VAL A 70 9.27 8.51 25.93
C VAL A 70 8.51 8.83 27.21
N TYR A 71 7.61 7.95 27.62
CA TYR A 71 6.68 8.18 28.74
C TYR A 71 7.05 7.40 30.00
N GLY A 72 8.10 6.58 29.98
CA GLY A 72 8.59 5.76 31.08
C GLY A 72 10.10 5.92 31.31
N THR A 73 10.70 4.93 31.94
CA THR A 73 12.12 4.92 32.33
C THR A 73 13.00 4.01 31.47
N VAL A 74 12.45 3.44 30.42
CA VAL A 74 13.18 2.51 29.53
C VAL A 74 14.10 3.29 28.62
N THR A 75 15.40 2.99 28.69
CA THR A 75 16.40 3.51 27.74
C THR A 75 16.58 2.54 26.59
N VAL A 76 16.61 3.02 25.36
CA VAL A 76 16.78 2.23 24.14
C VAL A 76 18.10 2.62 23.48
N GLY A 77 18.95 1.66 23.20
CA GLY A 77 20.30 1.89 22.67
C GLY A 77 20.35 2.05 21.13
N SER A 78 19.32 1.59 20.40
CA SER A 78 19.27 1.67 18.93
C SER A 78 17.85 1.72 18.39
N ALA A 79 17.70 2.18 17.14
CA ALA A 79 16.42 2.16 16.43
C ALA A 79 15.88 0.73 16.21
N GLU A 80 16.76 -0.26 16.04
CA GLU A 80 16.38 -1.66 15.91
C GLU A 80 15.77 -2.22 17.19
N GLU A 81 16.37 -1.89 18.34
CA GLU A 81 15.88 -2.27 19.66
C GLU A 81 14.51 -1.62 19.93
N LEU A 82 14.35 -0.36 19.55
CA LEU A 82 13.08 0.36 19.62
C LEU A 82 11.98 -0.38 18.86
N LEU A 83 12.23 -0.76 17.60
CA LEU A 83 11.29 -1.47 16.76
C LEU A 83 10.93 -2.85 17.33
N LYS A 84 11.91 -3.60 17.83
CA LYS A 84 11.70 -4.90 18.48
C LYS A 84 10.82 -4.77 19.72
N ASN A 85 11.10 -3.80 20.57
CA ASN A 85 10.32 -3.53 21.79
C ASN A 85 8.89 -3.11 21.44
N TRP A 86 8.73 -2.23 20.45
CA TRP A 86 7.41 -1.79 19.98
C TRP A 86 6.58 -2.94 19.40
N ASP A 87 7.21 -3.83 18.63
CA ASP A 87 6.54 -5.02 18.09
C ASP A 87 6.18 -6.04 19.18
N ALA A 88 7.02 -6.21 20.18
CA ALA A 88 6.74 -7.08 21.33
C ALA A 88 5.53 -6.56 22.14
N LEU A 89 5.50 -5.27 22.47
CA LEU A 89 4.38 -4.63 23.17
C LEU A 89 3.08 -4.71 22.36
N LYS A 90 3.16 -4.49 21.06
CA LYS A 90 2.01 -4.64 20.14
C LYS A 90 1.52 -6.08 20.04
N ALA A 91 2.40 -7.07 20.17
CA ALA A 91 2.02 -8.50 20.20
C ALA A 91 1.36 -8.85 21.53
N GLU A 92 1.80 -8.26 22.62
CA GLU A 92 1.26 -8.48 23.97
C GLU A 92 -0.19 -7.98 24.11
N GLU A 93 -0.52 -6.82 23.54
CA GLU A 93 -1.89 -6.27 23.48
C GLU A 93 -2.88 -7.20 22.73
N LYS A 94 -2.40 -8.18 22.01
CA LYS A 94 -3.16 -8.99 21.07
C LYS A 94 -3.08 -10.49 21.38
N LYS A 95 -2.88 -10.84 22.65
CA LYS A 95 -2.78 -12.24 23.14
C LYS A 95 -3.99 -13.13 22.79
N GLU A 96 -5.15 -12.54 22.53
CA GLU A 96 -6.36 -13.27 22.13
C GLU A 96 -6.40 -13.70 20.65
N ARG A 97 -5.41 -13.31 19.85
CA ARG A 97 -5.36 -13.69 18.44
C ARG A 97 -5.03 -15.17 18.27
N LYS A 98 -5.88 -15.87 17.53
CA LYS A 98 -5.70 -17.29 17.21
C LYS A 98 -4.70 -17.49 16.06
N SER A 99 -4.59 -16.54 15.16
CA SER A 99 -3.66 -16.57 14.02
C SER A 99 -2.74 -15.35 14.02
N ALA A 100 -1.51 -15.53 13.54
CA ALA A 100 -0.60 -14.43 13.26
C ALA A 100 -1.19 -13.42 12.25
N LEU A 101 -2.09 -13.88 11.38
CA LEU A 101 -2.71 -13.10 10.32
C LEU A 101 -3.95 -12.33 10.79
N ASP A 102 -4.43 -12.56 12.02
CA ASP A 102 -5.61 -11.89 12.56
C ASP A 102 -5.40 -10.37 12.63
N GLY A 103 -6.43 -9.62 12.22
CA GLY A 103 -6.47 -8.15 12.25
C GLY A 103 -5.69 -7.49 11.10
N ILE A 104 -5.36 -8.23 10.04
CA ILE A 104 -5.05 -7.62 8.75
C ILE A 104 -6.39 -7.30 8.08
N ALA A 105 -6.62 -6.02 7.78
CA ALA A 105 -7.86 -5.60 7.15
C ALA A 105 -8.04 -6.29 5.78
N ARG A 106 -9.27 -6.76 5.53
CA ARG A 106 -9.58 -7.49 4.28
C ARG A 106 -9.64 -6.57 3.07
N ASP A 107 -9.98 -5.32 3.33
CA ASP A 107 -10.21 -4.30 2.30
C ASP A 107 -8.97 -3.42 2.02
N LEU A 108 -7.79 -3.82 2.47
CA LEU A 108 -6.54 -3.19 2.05
C LEU A 108 -6.33 -3.38 0.54
N PRO A 109 -5.69 -2.43 -0.14
CA PRO A 109 -5.17 -2.63 -1.49
C PRO A 109 -4.40 -3.95 -1.59
N SER A 110 -4.57 -4.68 -2.68
CA SER A 110 -4.17 -6.09 -2.74
C SER A 110 -2.67 -6.32 -2.54
N LEU A 111 -1.81 -5.48 -3.11
CA LEU A 111 -0.37 -5.60 -2.93
C LEU A 111 0.06 -5.22 -1.49
N MET A 112 -0.55 -4.20 -0.90
CA MET A 112 -0.34 -3.84 0.49
C MET A 112 -0.78 -4.98 1.42
N ARG A 113 -1.90 -5.66 1.10
CA ARG A 113 -2.38 -6.80 1.86
C ARG A 113 -1.42 -7.99 1.75
N ALA A 114 -0.94 -8.32 0.55
CA ALA A 114 0.07 -9.35 0.33
C ALA A 114 1.35 -9.07 1.11
N TYR A 115 1.84 -7.83 1.07
CA TYR A 115 2.96 -7.38 1.90
C TYR A 115 2.71 -7.65 3.39
N LYS A 116 1.54 -7.23 3.92
CA LYS A 116 1.19 -7.43 5.34
C LYS A 116 1.04 -8.89 5.72
N LEU A 117 0.50 -9.74 4.85
CA LEU A 117 0.42 -11.17 5.06
C LEU A 117 1.83 -11.78 5.16
N SER A 118 2.71 -11.49 4.22
CA SER A 118 4.08 -11.98 4.22
C SER A 118 4.92 -11.43 5.39
N GLU A 119 4.75 -10.17 5.76
CA GLU A 119 5.39 -9.56 6.95
C GLU A 119 4.97 -10.27 8.24
N ARG A 120 3.70 -10.65 8.36
CA ARG A 120 3.21 -11.35 9.56
C ARG A 120 3.66 -12.79 9.65
N SER A 121 3.71 -13.51 8.53
CA SER A 121 4.23 -14.88 8.49
C SER A 121 5.74 -14.92 8.74
N SER A 122 6.50 -13.95 8.23
CA SER A 122 7.95 -13.87 8.46
C SER A 122 8.30 -13.76 9.95
N ARG A 123 7.52 -13.03 10.74
CA ARG A 123 7.68 -12.93 12.20
C ARG A 123 7.47 -14.25 12.94
N ARG A 124 6.89 -15.26 12.27
CA ARG A 124 6.74 -16.63 12.79
C ARG A 124 7.79 -17.59 12.26
N GLY A 125 8.77 -17.07 11.52
CA GLY A 125 9.83 -17.88 10.91
C GLY A 125 9.48 -18.42 9.53
N PHE A 126 8.27 -18.16 9.00
CA PHE A 126 7.91 -18.55 7.66
C PHE A 126 8.29 -17.42 6.68
N ASP A 127 9.53 -17.44 6.23
CA ASP A 127 10.10 -16.43 5.34
C ASP A 127 11.22 -16.99 4.48
N TRP A 128 11.46 -16.36 3.32
CA TRP A 128 12.65 -16.62 2.50
C TRP A 128 13.90 -16.12 3.24
N PRO A 129 15.04 -16.80 3.11
CA PRO A 129 16.30 -16.36 3.74
C PRO A 129 16.70 -14.94 3.30
N ASP A 130 16.65 -14.68 2.01
CA ASP A 130 17.12 -13.44 1.37
C ASP A 130 16.25 -13.04 0.16
N ALA A 131 16.64 -11.97 -0.51
CA ALA A 131 15.95 -11.47 -1.68
C ALA A 131 16.16 -12.38 -2.90
N ASP A 132 17.32 -13.02 -3.02
CA ASP A 132 17.62 -13.89 -4.17
C ASP A 132 16.71 -15.13 -4.14
N CYS A 133 16.55 -15.75 -2.99
CA CYS A 133 15.61 -16.86 -2.81
C CYS A 133 14.16 -16.45 -3.09
N ALA A 134 13.74 -15.25 -2.68
CA ALA A 134 12.42 -14.74 -2.99
C ALA A 134 12.24 -14.46 -4.50
N TYR A 135 13.30 -14.05 -5.18
CA TYR A 135 13.29 -13.84 -6.63
C TYR A 135 13.21 -15.15 -7.41
N GLU A 136 13.85 -16.23 -6.95
CA GLU A 136 13.66 -17.56 -7.56
C GLU A 136 12.19 -18.00 -7.54
N LYS A 137 11.45 -17.69 -6.45
CA LYS A 137 9.99 -17.97 -6.41
C LYS A 137 9.23 -17.12 -7.44
N VAL A 138 9.61 -15.86 -7.66
CA VAL A 138 9.01 -15.04 -8.72
C VAL A 138 9.18 -15.70 -10.10
N LYS A 139 10.36 -16.28 -10.38
CA LYS A 139 10.60 -16.99 -11.64
C LYS A 139 9.80 -18.30 -11.77
N GLU A 140 9.60 -18.99 -10.65
CA GLU A 140 8.75 -20.16 -10.57
C GLU A 140 7.31 -19.80 -10.96
N GLU A 141 6.71 -18.81 -10.30
CA GLU A 141 5.35 -18.33 -10.60
C GLU A 141 5.22 -17.80 -12.04
N GLU A 142 6.26 -17.14 -12.56
CA GLU A 142 6.27 -16.72 -13.97
C GLU A 142 6.20 -17.92 -14.93
N ASN A 143 6.84 -19.04 -14.60
CA ASN A 143 6.80 -20.24 -15.43
C ASN A 143 5.46 -20.99 -15.29
N GLU A 144 4.91 -21.07 -14.07
CA GLU A 144 3.59 -21.67 -13.83
C GLU A 144 2.50 -20.89 -14.58
N LEU A 145 2.55 -19.57 -14.55
CA LEU A 145 1.66 -18.72 -15.36
C LEU A 145 1.80 -19.01 -16.88
N LYS A 146 3.01 -19.20 -17.39
CA LYS A 146 3.23 -19.56 -18.81
C LYS A 146 2.59 -20.90 -19.17
N GLU A 147 2.71 -21.89 -18.28
CA GLU A 147 2.09 -23.22 -18.45
C GLU A 147 0.56 -23.12 -18.38
N ALA A 148 0.02 -22.36 -17.42
CA ALA A 148 -1.40 -22.11 -17.32
C ALA A 148 -1.99 -21.46 -18.58
N ILE A 149 -1.30 -20.50 -19.19
CA ILE A 149 -1.71 -19.87 -20.44
C ILE A 149 -1.83 -20.92 -21.57
N LEU A 150 -0.90 -21.88 -21.63
CA LEU A 150 -0.94 -22.96 -22.64
C LEU A 150 -2.13 -23.89 -22.43
N SER A 151 -2.59 -24.07 -21.20
CA SER A 151 -3.76 -24.90 -20.87
C SER A 151 -5.10 -24.31 -21.37
N LYS A 152 -5.14 -23.01 -21.69
CA LYS A 152 -6.35 -22.25 -22.06
C LYS A 152 -7.45 -22.26 -20.99
N ASN A 153 -7.14 -22.60 -19.75
CA ASN A 153 -8.02 -22.54 -18.61
C ASN A 153 -7.91 -21.17 -17.94
N LYS A 154 -8.93 -20.32 -18.07
CA LYS A 154 -8.90 -18.95 -17.53
C LYS A 154 -8.78 -18.90 -16.01
N ASP A 155 -9.45 -19.80 -15.30
CA ASP A 155 -9.42 -19.82 -13.83
C ASP A 155 -8.01 -20.14 -13.34
N HIS A 156 -7.33 -21.10 -13.99
CA HIS A 156 -5.93 -21.43 -13.69
C HIS A 156 -4.98 -20.28 -14.02
N VAL A 157 -5.18 -19.58 -15.15
CA VAL A 157 -4.38 -18.39 -15.49
C VAL A 157 -4.59 -17.26 -14.48
N GLU A 158 -5.81 -17.07 -13.96
CA GLU A 158 -6.09 -16.07 -12.92
C GLU A 158 -5.43 -16.41 -11.59
N GLU A 159 -5.42 -17.69 -11.22
CA GLU A 159 -4.73 -18.23 -10.03
C GLU A 159 -3.23 -17.93 -10.10
N GLU A 160 -2.54 -18.39 -11.14
CA GLU A 160 -1.09 -18.21 -11.29
C GLU A 160 -0.68 -16.73 -11.42
N LEU A 161 -1.51 -15.92 -12.06
CA LEU A 161 -1.28 -14.47 -12.10
C LEU A 161 -1.38 -13.85 -10.70
N GLY A 162 -2.30 -14.32 -9.87
CA GLY A 162 -2.45 -13.91 -8.47
C GLY A 162 -1.22 -14.29 -7.64
N ASP A 163 -0.71 -15.51 -7.82
CA ASP A 163 0.47 -16.02 -7.11
C ASP A 163 1.74 -15.28 -7.53
N LEU A 164 1.88 -14.92 -8.80
CA LEU A 164 2.96 -14.05 -9.29
C LEU A 164 2.92 -12.66 -8.62
N PHE A 165 1.73 -12.03 -8.48
CA PHE A 165 1.61 -10.75 -7.77
C PHE A 165 1.96 -10.89 -6.29
N PHE A 166 1.60 -11.99 -5.66
CA PHE A 166 1.95 -12.27 -4.28
C PHE A 166 3.46 -12.46 -4.12
N ALA A 167 4.10 -13.27 -4.99
CA ALA A 167 5.55 -13.48 -4.99
C ALA A 167 6.32 -12.17 -5.22
N LEU A 168 5.88 -11.31 -6.15
CA LEU A 168 6.44 -9.98 -6.36
C LEU A 168 6.31 -9.10 -5.12
N SER A 169 5.20 -9.17 -4.37
CA SER A 169 5.01 -8.42 -3.12
C SER A 169 5.96 -8.91 -2.03
N VAL A 170 6.21 -10.22 -1.92
CA VAL A 170 7.19 -10.80 -1.00
C VAL A 170 8.61 -10.36 -1.38
N TYR A 171 8.95 -10.41 -2.64
CA TYR A 171 10.24 -9.95 -3.15
C TYR A 171 10.48 -8.47 -2.87
N ALA A 172 9.49 -7.61 -3.12
CA ALA A 172 9.56 -6.19 -2.77
C ALA A 172 9.85 -5.98 -1.28
N ARG A 173 9.18 -6.73 -0.40
CA ARG A 173 9.44 -6.69 1.04
C ARG A 173 10.88 -7.08 1.38
N LYS A 174 11.44 -8.10 0.74
CA LYS A 174 12.84 -8.50 0.92
C LYS A 174 13.84 -7.43 0.49
N LEU A 175 13.46 -6.61 -0.47
CA LEU A 175 14.23 -5.43 -0.89
C LEU A 175 14.01 -4.20 0.00
N GLY A 176 13.17 -4.30 1.04
CA GLY A 176 12.80 -3.17 1.90
C GLY A 176 11.86 -2.16 1.23
N LEU A 177 11.14 -2.58 0.17
CA LEU A 177 10.23 -1.75 -0.60
C LEU A 177 8.76 -2.11 -0.29
N GLU A 178 7.89 -1.11 -0.35
CA GLU A 178 6.46 -1.30 -0.24
C GLU A 178 5.85 -1.40 -1.65
N PRO A 179 5.22 -2.55 -2.02
CA PRO A 179 4.83 -2.83 -3.40
C PRO A 179 3.68 -1.96 -3.92
N GLU A 180 2.72 -1.57 -3.06
CA GLU A 180 1.60 -0.70 -3.45
C GLU A 180 2.13 0.70 -3.82
N THR A 181 3.00 1.26 -2.98
CA THR A 181 3.67 2.55 -3.24
C THR A 181 4.52 2.49 -4.52
N ALA A 182 5.22 1.38 -4.73
CA ALA A 182 6.04 1.21 -5.93
C ALA A 182 5.19 1.20 -7.20
N LEU A 183 4.05 0.49 -7.18
CA LEU A 183 3.11 0.45 -8.30
C LEU A 183 2.40 1.80 -8.48
N HIS A 184 2.00 2.46 -7.40
CA HIS A 184 1.41 3.81 -7.45
C HIS A 184 2.34 4.78 -8.18
N ARG A 185 3.62 4.85 -7.79
CA ARG A 185 4.62 5.69 -8.47
C ARG A 185 4.79 5.33 -9.95
N ALA A 186 4.66 4.07 -10.31
CA ALA A 186 4.70 3.63 -11.70
C ALA A 186 3.48 4.13 -12.48
N ASN A 187 2.28 4.08 -11.86
CA ASN A 187 1.04 4.58 -12.44
C ASN A 187 1.09 6.10 -12.68
N VAL A 188 1.49 6.88 -11.68
CA VAL A 188 1.67 8.34 -11.80
C VAL A 188 2.66 8.68 -12.93
N LYS A 189 3.79 7.97 -12.97
CA LYS A 189 4.77 8.15 -14.05
C LYS A 189 4.21 7.79 -15.42
N TYR A 190 3.40 6.74 -15.52
CA TYR A 190 2.74 6.35 -16.76
C TYR A 190 1.76 7.44 -17.21
N GLU A 191 0.92 7.92 -16.30
CA GLU A 191 -0.06 8.96 -16.56
C GLU A 191 0.58 10.27 -17.03
N LYS A 192 1.59 10.76 -16.32
CA LYS A 192 2.35 11.97 -16.72
C LYS A 192 2.92 11.85 -18.14
N ARG A 193 3.47 10.68 -18.47
CA ARG A 193 4.01 10.42 -19.81
C ARG A 193 2.93 10.36 -20.87
N PHE A 194 1.82 9.72 -20.57
CA PHE A 194 0.70 9.61 -21.51
C PHE A 194 0.10 10.99 -21.80
N ARG A 195 -0.15 11.79 -20.77
CA ARG A 195 -0.60 13.20 -20.92
C ARG A 195 0.39 14.01 -21.77
N LYS A 196 1.69 13.80 -21.61
CA LYS A 196 2.69 14.48 -22.46
C LYS A 196 2.62 14.05 -23.93
N MET A 197 2.31 12.78 -24.20
CA MET A 197 2.04 12.35 -25.58
C MET A 197 0.82 13.04 -26.16
N GLU A 198 -0.26 13.21 -25.39
CA GLU A 198 -1.47 13.93 -25.79
C GLU A 198 -1.17 15.40 -26.13
N GLU A 199 -0.38 16.07 -25.31
CA GLU A 199 0.09 17.44 -25.59
C GLU A 199 0.83 17.54 -26.92
N ILE A 200 1.82 16.65 -27.14
CA ILE A 200 2.61 16.62 -28.39
C ILE A 200 1.73 16.35 -29.61
N LEU A 201 0.74 15.47 -29.48
CA LEU A 201 -0.19 15.18 -30.59
C LEU A 201 -1.10 16.39 -30.89
N SER A 202 -1.58 17.04 -29.84
CA SER A 202 -2.38 18.27 -29.95
C SER A 202 -1.61 19.39 -30.65
N GLU A 203 -0.37 19.65 -30.23
CA GLU A 203 0.53 20.64 -30.86
C GLU A 203 0.77 20.35 -32.36
N LYS A 204 0.82 19.06 -32.74
CA LYS A 204 1.04 18.65 -34.12
C LYS A 204 -0.25 18.46 -34.92
N ASN A 205 -1.41 18.78 -34.33
CA ASN A 205 -2.74 18.53 -34.91
C ASN A 205 -2.91 17.07 -35.40
N LYS A 206 -2.29 16.10 -34.69
CA LYS A 206 -2.42 14.67 -34.96
C LYS A 206 -3.43 14.06 -34.01
N LYS A 207 -4.18 13.07 -34.49
CA LYS A 207 -5.12 12.27 -33.68
C LYS A 207 -4.59 10.87 -33.47
N TRP A 208 -4.93 10.25 -32.37
CA TRP A 208 -4.54 8.89 -32.02
C TRP A 208 -4.89 7.89 -33.12
N GLU A 209 -6.09 8.03 -33.71
CA GLU A 209 -6.61 7.12 -34.73
C GLU A 209 -5.77 7.12 -36.03
N ASN A 210 -4.94 8.13 -36.22
CA ASN A 210 -4.09 8.31 -37.40
C ASN A 210 -2.66 7.80 -37.18
N LEU A 211 -2.36 7.22 -36.01
CA LEU A 211 -1.03 6.71 -35.68
C LEU A 211 -0.99 5.19 -35.76
N SER A 212 0.04 4.68 -36.38
CA SER A 212 0.39 3.27 -36.25
C SER A 212 0.93 2.96 -34.84
N LEU A 213 0.91 1.69 -34.45
CA LEU A 213 1.49 1.25 -33.19
C LEU A 213 2.97 1.62 -33.05
N ASP A 214 3.73 1.51 -34.16
CA ASP A 214 5.16 1.86 -34.18
C ASP A 214 5.38 3.36 -33.92
N GLU A 215 4.54 4.23 -34.50
CA GLU A 215 4.59 5.67 -34.24
C GLU A 215 4.24 5.98 -32.78
N MET A 216 3.23 5.32 -32.19
CA MET A 216 2.90 5.45 -30.77
C MET A 216 4.05 5.02 -29.87
N ILE A 217 4.71 3.89 -30.18
CA ILE A 217 5.88 3.39 -29.45
C ILE A 217 7.06 4.37 -29.56
N LEU A 218 7.30 4.94 -30.73
CA LEU A 218 8.35 5.96 -30.92
C LEU A 218 8.07 7.21 -30.12
N LEU A 219 6.82 7.69 -30.12
CA LEU A 219 6.39 8.83 -29.32
C LEU A 219 6.56 8.55 -27.82
N TRP A 220 6.13 7.39 -27.34
CA TRP A 220 6.33 6.95 -25.95
C TRP A 220 7.83 6.93 -25.57
N LYS A 221 8.67 6.39 -26.44
CA LYS A 221 10.12 6.36 -26.22
C LYS A 221 10.75 7.75 -26.17
N SER A 222 10.23 8.72 -26.96
CA SER A 222 10.70 10.11 -26.92
C SER A 222 10.37 10.76 -25.57
N VAL A 223 9.12 10.65 -25.13
CA VAL A 223 8.66 11.17 -23.82
C VAL A 223 9.39 10.51 -22.64
N LYS A 224 9.70 9.22 -22.73
CA LYS A 224 10.46 8.50 -21.68
C LYS A 224 11.89 9.05 -21.49
N ARG A 225 12.50 9.64 -22.54
CA ARG A 225 13.85 10.25 -22.47
C ARG A 225 13.83 11.64 -21.84
N GLU A 226 12.71 12.33 -21.93
CA GLU A 226 12.50 13.57 -21.17
C GLU A 226 12.39 13.17 -19.69
N LYS A 227 13.22 13.74 -18.83
CA LYS A 227 13.16 13.51 -17.38
C LYS A 227 11.89 14.17 -16.84
N ILE A 228 10.77 13.46 -16.95
CA ILE A 228 9.48 13.84 -16.40
C ILE A 228 9.28 13.11 -15.07
#